data_5b4dc386e880d5b52da18bb251e08fc1
#
_entry.id   5b4dc386e880d5b52da18bb251e08fc1
#
_cell.length_a   1.000
_cell.length_b   1.000
_cell.length_c   1.000
_cell.angle_alpha   90.00
_cell.angle_beta   90.00
_cell.angle_gamma   90.00
#
_symmetry.space_group_name_H-M   'P 1'
#
loop_
_entity.id
_entity.type
_entity.pdbx_description
1 polymer ?
#
loop_
_entity_poly.entity_id
_entity_poly.type
_entity_poly.pdbx_seq_one_letter_code
_entity_poly.pdbx_strand_id
1 'polypeptide(L)'
;TLRQIIAEQGLPTKVIYNAALATFAPYTELDTDLFERNFRVNTTGLLVTAQELAPGMVAAGDAALVITGNTGATRGTPRFIGFSPTKASQRILAESLARELGPQGLHIAYVVIDAMIDMPMVRQRLTDKPDDFFAKPADIAGEVFHTAHQPLSARSFLVEIRPHAEPW
;
A
#
# COMPACT_ATOMS: atom_id res chain seq x y z
N THR A 1 13.91 3.81 14.29
CA THR A 1 13.45 2.45 13.95
C THR A 1 12.07 2.19 14.55
N LEU A 2 11.34 1.15 14.08
CA LEU A 2 10.03 0.77 14.66
C LEU A 2 10.14 0.49 16.16
N ARG A 3 11.15 -0.24 16.60
CA ARG A 3 11.38 -0.52 18.03
C ARG A 3 11.54 0.73 18.87
N GLN A 4 12.23 1.74 18.34
CA GLN A 4 12.38 3.02 19.04
C GLN A 4 11.04 3.74 19.14
N ILE A 5 10.23 3.78 18.09
CA ILE A 5 8.88 4.38 18.11
C ILE A 5 8.01 3.68 19.16
N ILE A 6 8.03 2.34 19.19
CA ILE A 6 7.28 1.56 20.20
C ILE A 6 7.72 1.92 21.62
N ALA A 7 9.03 2.05 21.84
CA ALA A 7 9.58 2.39 23.16
C ALA A 7 9.21 3.80 23.61
N GLU A 8 9.14 4.76 22.69
CA GLU A 8 8.87 6.18 22.99
C GLU A 8 7.37 6.53 23.01
N GLN A 9 6.54 5.89 22.16
CA GLN A 9 5.16 6.28 21.92
C GLN A 9 4.15 5.16 22.19
N GLY A 10 4.62 3.96 22.51
CA GLY A 10 3.76 2.78 22.63
C GLY A 10 3.49 2.08 21.32
N LEU A 11 2.85 0.92 21.42
CA LEU A 11 2.51 0.09 20.27
C LEU A 11 1.35 0.72 19.47
N PRO A 12 1.50 0.96 18.16
CA PRO A 12 0.40 1.45 17.33
C PRO A 12 -0.64 0.32 17.11
N THR A 13 -1.91 0.67 17.18
CA THR A 13 -3.01 -0.26 16.85
C THR A 13 -3.51 -0.09 15.41
N LYS A 14 -3.29 1.06 14.80
CA LYS A 14 -3.60 1.32 13.38
C LYS A 14 -2.31 1.71 12.66
N VAL A 15 -1.91 0.91 11.70
CA VAL A 15 -0.66 1.08 10.93
C VAL A 15 -0.97 1.18 9.45
N ILE A 16 -0.46 2.21 8.80
CA ILE A 16 -0.57 2.39 7.35
C ILE A 16 0.81 2.20 6.72
N TYR A 17 0.97 1.11 5.97
CA TYR A 17 2.18 0.88 5.19
C TYR A 17 2.06 1.59 3.85
N ASN A 18 2.56 2.82 3.78
CA ASN A 18 2.52 3.67 2.59
C ASN A 18 3.90 3.85 1.94
N ALA A 19 4.93 3.17 2.43
CA ALA A 19 6.26 3.25 1.87
C ALA A 19 6.29 2.62 0.47
N ALA A 20 6.82 3.34 -0.51
CA ALA A 20 6.98 2.85 -1.86
C ALA A 20 8.24 3.41 -2.52
N LEU A 21 8.90 2.57 -3.30
CA LEU A 21 9.96 2.95 -4.20
C LEU A 21 9.64 2.39 -5.60
N ALA A 22 9.73 3.25 -6.62
CA ALA A 22 9.39 2.90 -7.99
C ALA A 22 10.52 3.28 -8.95
N THR A 23 10.83 2.38 -9.86
CA THR A 23 11.72 2.63 -10.99
C THR A 23 10.96 2.33 -12.29
N PHE A 24 10.93 3.31 -13.18
CA PHE A 24 10.25 3.23 -14.47
C PHE A 24 11.30 3.30 -15.59
N ALA A 25 11.58 2.16 -16.22
CA ALA A 25 12.57 2.05 -17.28
C ALA A 25 12.18 0.96 -18.30
N PRO A 26 12.69 1.02 -19.53
CA PRO A 26 12.69 -0.14 -20.43
C PRO A 26 13.49 -1.30 -19.79
N TYR A 27 13.18 -2.54 -20.16
CA TYR A 27 13.87 -3.70 -19.58
C TYR A 27 15.39 -3.70 -19.85
N THR A 28 15.81 -3.09 -20.95
CA THR A 28 17.22 -2.98 -21.34
C THR A 28 18.04 -2.00 -20.50
N GLU A 29 17.37 -1.10 -19.77
CA GLU A 29 17.99 -0.02 -19.00
C GLU A 29 17.73 -0.16 -17.48
N LEU A 30 16.95 -1.16 -17.08
CA LEU A 30 16.64 -1.37 -15.66
C LEU A 30 17.87 -1.96 -14.94
N ASP A 31 18.39 -1.20 -14.01
CA ASP A 31 19.44 -1.63 -13.10
C ASP A 31 18.89 -2.67 -12.10
N THR A 32 19.57 -3.81 -11.96
CA THR A 32 19.18 -4.89 -11.06
C THR A 32 19.26 -4.50 -9.59
N ASP A 33 20.22 -3.66 -9.18
CA ASP A 33 20.33 -3.19 -7.81
C ASP A 33 19.15 -2.27 -7.45
N LEU A 34 18.70 -1.42 -8.39
CA LEU A 34 17.49 -0.62 -8.22
C LEU A 34 16.24 -1.50 -8.14
N PHE A 35 16.19 -2.56 -8.95
CA PHE A 35 15.10 -3.53 -8.90
C PHE A 35 15.00 -4.21 -7.52
N GLU A 36 16.13 -4.68 -6.98
CA GLU A 36 16.19 -5.26 -5.65
C GLU A 36 15.83 -4.25 -4.55
N ARG A 37 16.30 -3.00 -4.66
CA ARG A 37 15.93 -1.94 -3.71
C ARG A 37 14.42 -1.69 -3.70
N ASN A 38 13.76 -1.74 -4.86
CA ASN A 38 12.31 -1.63 -4.93
C ASN A 38 11.63 -2.78 -4.17
N PHE A 39 12.12 -4.01 -4.29
CA PHE A 39 11.63 -5.15 -3.49
C PHE A 39 11.87 -4.94 -2.01
N ARG A 40 13.03 -4.46 -1.61
CA ARG A 40 13.34 -4.19 -0.19
C ARG A 40 12.38 -3.20 0.42
N VAL A 41 12.07 -2.12 -0.29
CA VAL A 41 11.12 -1.12 0.22
C VAL A 41 9.68 -1.67 0.14
N ASN A 42 9.26 -2.14 -1.03
CA ASN A 42 7.84 -2.43 -1.26
C ASN A 42 7.38 -3.73 -0.58
N THR A 43 8.22 -4.77 -0.55
CA THR A 43 7.83 -6.10 -0.07
C THR A 43 8.51 -6.46 1.24
N THR A 44 9.85 -6.46 1.30
CA THR A 44 10.59 -6.85 2.51
C THR A 44 10.29 -5.93 3.69
N GLY A 45 10.16 -4.63 3.43
CA GLY A 45 9.79 -3.65 4.46
C GLY A 45 8.42 -3.92 5.09
N LEU A 46 7.44 -4.36 4.28
CA LEU A 46 6.14 -4.79 4.80
C LEU A 46 6.28 -6.03 5.71
N LEU A 47 7.06 -7.04 5.28
CA LEU A 47 7.29 -8.23 6.10
C LEU A 47 7.94 -7.88 7.45
N VAL A 48 8.99 -7.04 7.43
CA VAL A 48 9.65 -6.58 8.66
C VAL A 48 8.68 -5.81 9.55
N THR A 49 7.83 -4.96 8.96
CA THR A 49 6.80 -4.23 9.71
C THR A 49 5.82 -5.19 10.39
N ALA A 50 5.35 -6.20 9.68
CA ALA A 50 4.47 -7.20 10.24
C ALA A 50 5.15 -7.99 11.36
N GLN A 51 6.39 -8.45 11.16
CA GLN A 51 7.16 -9.20 12.17
C GLN A 51 7.35 -8.42 13.47
N GLU A 52 7.62 -7.13 13.38
CA GLU A 52 7.85 -6.29 14.57
C GLU A 52 6.55 -5.88 15.29
N LEU A 53 5.46 -5.69 14.56
CA LEU A 53 4.24 -5.08 15.11
C LEU A 53 3.11 -6.09 15.34
N ALA A 54 2.93 -7.09 14.46
CA ALA A 54 1.76 -7.96 14.48
C ALA A 54 1.57 -8.72 15.80
N PRO A 55 2.60 -9.26 16.48
CA PRO A 55 2.39 -9.96 17.76
C PRO A 55 1.72 -9.08 18.81
N GLY A 56 2.18 -7.85 18.95
CA GLY A 56 1.59 -6.88 19.89
C GLY A 56 0.22 -6.38 19.44
N MET A 57 0.03 -6.16 18.12
CA MET A 57 -1.24 -5.73 17.56
C MET A 57 -2.34 -6.79 17.72
N VAL A 58 -2.01 -8.08 17.56
CA VAL A 58 -2.93 -9.20 17.85
C VAL A 58 -3.31 -9.19 19.33
N ALA A 59 -2.34 -9.05 20.23
CA ALA A 59 -2.59 -9.01 21.67
C ALA A 59 -3.43 -7.80 22.11
N ALA A 60 -3.34 -6.67 21.41
CA ALA A 60 -4.13 -5.47 21.68
C ALA A 60 -5.61 -5.60 21.26
N GLY A 61 -5.94 -6.51 20.34
CA GLY A 61 -7.31 -6.77 19.88
C GLY A 61 -7.72 -5.92 18.67
N ASP A 62 -8.35 -4.78 18.83
CA ASP A 62 -8.83 -3.97 17.69
C ASP A 62 -7.69 -3.26 16.94
N ALA A 63 -6.96 -4.02 16.11
CA ALA A 63 -5.82 -3.52 15.36
C ALA A 63 -5.98 -3.71 13.84
N ALA A 64 -5.31 -2.84 13.06
CA ALA A 64 -5.31 -2.92 11.60
C ALA A 64 -3.94 -2.53 11.00
N LEU A 65 -3.52 -3.28 9.99
CA LEU A 65 -2.40 -2.96 9.09
C LEU A 65 -2.95 -2.78 7.67
N VAL A 66 -3.03 -1.55 7.22
CA VAL A 66 -3.51 -1.21 5.88
C VAL A 66 -2.32 -0.89 4.97
N ILE A 67 -2.27 -1.51 3.82
CA ILE A 67 -1.21 -1.34 2.84
C ILE A 67 -1.76 -0.56 1.64
N THR A 68 -1.12 0.54 1.25
CA THR A 68 -1.47 1.24 0.03
C THR A 68 -0.76 0.62 -1.17
N GLY A 69 -1.55 0.31 -2.18
CA GLY A 69 -1.12 -0.29 -3.43
C GLY A 69 -1.55 0.51 -4.65
N ASN A 70 -1.37 -0.09 -5.81
CA ASN A 70 -1.85 0.42 -7.08
C ASN A 70 -2.14 -0.74 -8.05
N THR A 71 -2.61 -0.45 -9.25
CA THR A 71 -2.91 -1.44 -10.30
C THR A 71 -1.71 -2.26 -10.75
N GLY A 72 -0.48 -1.79 -10.53
CA GLY A 72 0.73 -2.61 -10.72
C GLY A 72 0.76 -3.88 -9.87
N ALA A 73 -0.07 -3.96 -8.82
CA ALA A 73 -0.24 -5.17 -8.01
C ALA A 73 -1.06 -6.27 -8.70
N THR A 74 -1.79 -5.93 -9.75
CA THR A 74 -2.72 -6.84 -10.46
C THR A 74 -2.38 -7.03 -11.93
N ARG A 75 -1.64 -6.09 -12.53
CA ARG A 75 -1.27 -6.14 -13.96
C ARG A 75 0.10 -5.51 -14.22
N GLY A 76 0.80 -6.05 -15.22
CA GLY A 76 2.03 -5.45 -15.76
C GLY A 76 1.71 -4.35 -16.77
N THR A 77 2.55 -3.33 -16.82
CA THR A 77 2.48 -2.25 -17.81
C THR A 77 3.88 -2.01 -18.39
N PRO A 78 4.02 -1.65 -19.68
CA PRO A 78 5.31 -1.29 -20.26
C PRO A 78 6.01 -0.22 -19.40
N ARG A 79 7.33 -0.34 -19.22
CA ARG A 79 8.20 0.50 -18.40
C ARG A 79 7.98 0.39 -16.88
N PHE A 80 7.00 -0.38 -16.40
CA PHE A 80 6.74 -0.62 -14.97
C PHE A 80 7.42 -1.90 -14.45
N ILE A 81 8.37 -2.45 -15.18
CA ILE A 81 9.09 -3.69 -14.84
C ILE A 81 9.78 -3.58 -13.48
N GLY A 82 10.34 -2.42 -13.16
CA GLY A 82 10.96 -2.18 -11.86
C GLY A 82 9.99 -1.98 -10.71
N PHE A 83 8.69 -1.82 -10.97
CA PHE A 83 7.70 -1.48 -9.94
C PHE A 83 6.58 -2.53 -9.79
N SER A 84 5.88 -2.87 -10.88
CA SER A 84 4.72 -3.78 -10.81
C SER A 84 5.01 -5.12 -10.15
N PRO A 85 6.13 -5.84 -10.42
CA PRO A 85 6.43 -7.10 -9.76
C PRO A 85 6.55 -6.95 -8.24
N THR A 86 7.10 -5.82 -7.75
CA THR A 86 7.25 -5.57 -6.32
C THR A 86 5.91 -5.29 -5.64
N LYS A 87 4.99 -4.62 -6.33
CA LYS A 87 3.63 -4.37 -5.84
C LYS A 87 2.75 -5.62 -5.88
N ALA A 88 2.92 -6.48 -6.89
CA ALA A 88 2.28 -7.79 -6.95
C ALA A 88 2.74 -8.69 -5.80
N SER A 89 4.05 -8.74 -5.55
CA SER A 89 4.64 -9.46 -4.42
C SER A 89 4.13 -8.90 -3.08
N GLN A 90 4.08 -7.57 -2.93
CA GLN A 90 3.54 -6.91 -1.73
C GLN A 90 2.08 -7.30 -1.47
N ARG A 91 1.23 -7.32 -2.52
CA ARG A 91 -0.18 -7.70 -2.38
C ARG A 91 -0.34 -9.16 -1.95
N ILE A 92 0.41 -10.07 -2.56
CA ILE A 92 0.35 -11.50 -2.20
C ILE A 92 0.88 -11.73 -0.78
N LEU A 93 1.94 -11.04 -0.38
CA LEU A 93 2.43 -11.07 1.00
C LEU A 93 1.35 -10.58 1.97
N ALA A 94 0.70 -9.44 1.68
CA ALA A 94 -0.39 -8.91 2.49
C ALA A 94 -1.57 -9.91 2.60
N GLU A 95 -1.93 -10.59 1.50
CA GLU A 95 -2.98 -11.61 1.50
C GLU A 95 -2.62 -12.81 2.37
N SER A 96 -1.38 -13.27 2.31
CA SER A 96 -0.89 -14.37 3.16
C SER A 96 -0.95 -13.99 4.64
N LEU A 97 -0.49 -12.78 4.98
CA LEU A 97 -0.58 -12.25 6.34
C LEU A 97 -2.03 -12.10 6.81
N ALA A 98 -2.94 -11.65 5.94
CA ALA A 98 -4.37 -11.52 6.26
C ALA A 98 -5.01 -12.89 6.57
N ARG A 99 -4.66 -13.93 5.83
CA ARG A 99 -5.16 -15.29 6.06
C ARG A 99 -4.62 -15.89 7.36
N GLU A 100 -3.37 -15.60 7.71
CA GLU A 100 -2.71 -16.12 8.91
C GLU A 100 -3.14 -15.37 10.17
N LEU A 101 -3.20 -14.05 10.13
CA LEU A 101 -3.40 -13.19 11.29
C LEU A 101 -4.85 -12.72 11.47
N GLY A 102 -5.66 -12.75 10.40
CA GLY A 102 -7.07 -12.40 10.46
C GLY A 102 -7.88 -13.20 11.47
N PRO A 103 -7.75 -14.56 11.54
CA PRO A 103 -8.39 -15.36 12.57
C PRO A 103 -7.96 -15.02 13.99
N GLN A 104 -6.82 -14.36 14.16
CA GLN A 104 -6.30 -13.87 15.43
C GLN A 104 -6.77 -12.45 15.77
N GLY A 105 -7.63 -11.85 14.93
CA GLY A 105 -8.24 -10.55 15.17
C GLY A 105 -7.50 -9.36 14.54
N LEU A 106 -6.33 -9.56 13.89
CA LEU A 106 -5.64 -8.49 13.18
C LEU A 106 -6.27 -8.24 11.80
N HIS A 107 -6.76 -7.03 11.57
CA HIS A 107 -7.25 -6.63 10.26
C HIS A 107 -6.07 -6.27 9.35
N ILE A 108 -5.91 -6.97 8.23
CA ILE A 108 -4.95 -6.61 7.18
C ILE A 108 -5.72 -6.33 5.90
N ALA A 109 -5.49 -5.16 5.31
CA ALA A 109 -6.15 -4.73 4.09
C ALA A 109 -5.16 -4.14 3.07
N TYR A 110 -5.45 -4.34 1.80
CA TYR A 110 -4.69 -3.81 0.67
C TYR A 110 -5.58 -2.87 -0.15
N VAL A 111 -5.25 -1.58 -0.13
CA VAL A 111 -5.99 -0.54 -0.86
C VAL A 111 -5.31 -0.27 -2.19
N VAL A 112 -5.93 -0.67 -3.28
CA VAL A 112 -5.47 -0.39 -4.65
C VAL A 112 -5.92 1.02 -5.02
N ILE A 113 -4.97 1.93 -5.19
CA ILE A 113 -5.21 3.27 -5.70
C ILE A 113 -5.03 3.21 -7.22
N ASP A 114 -6.12 3.04 -7.95
CA ASP A 114 -6.15 3.06 -9.42
C ASP A 114 -6.41 4.49 -9.90
N ALA A 115 -5.40 5.33 -9.78
CA ALA A 115 -5.56 6.74 -10.04
C ALA A 115 -4.25 7.48 -10.28
N MET A 116 -4.35 8.56 -11.03
CA MET A 116 -3.36 9.65 -10.98
C MET A 116 -3.67 10.52 -9.75
N ILE A 117 -2.79 10.45 -8.76
CA ILE A 117 -2.97 11.20 -7.50
C ILE A 117 -2.69 12.69 -7.75
N ASP A 118 -3.53 13.55 -7.21
CA ASP A 118 -3.39 15.01 -7.29
C ASP A 118 -2.16 15.50 -6.50
N MET A 119 -1.02 15.47 -7.18
CA MET A 119 0.26 15.93 -6.65
C MET A 119 0.93 16.91 -7.63
N PRO A 120 1.71 17.89 -7.16
CA PRO A 120 2.34 18.89 -8.03
C PRO A 120 3.11 18.29 -9.21
N MET A 121 3.89 17.22 -8.96
CA MET A 121 4.68 16.53 -9.99
C MET A 121 3.80 15.84 -11.05
N VAL A 122 2.64 15.31 -10.65
CA VAL A 122 1.70 14.64 -11.56
C VAL A 122 0.97 15.71 -12.39
N ARG A 123 0.51 16.78 -11.75
CA ARG A 123 -0.12 17.92 -12.42
C ARG A 123 0.79 18.58 -13.47
N GLN A 124 2.07 18.71 -13.20
CA GLN A 124 3.05 19.26 -14.16
C GLN A 124 3.20 18.40 -15.43
N ARG A 125 2.92 17.10 -15.36
CA ARG A 125 3.01 16.16 -16.50
C ARG A 125 1.70 16.00 -17.25
N LEU A 126 0.57 16.28 -16.61
CA LEU A 126 -0.79 16.08 -17.12
C LEU A 126 -1.57 17.39 -17.03
N THR A 127 -1.06 18.42 -17.72
CA THR A 127 -1.60 19.79 -17.67
C THR A 127 -2.93 19.96 -18.40
N ASP A 128 -3.28 19.01 -19.27
CA ASP A 128 -4.50 19.01 -20.10
C ASP A 128 -5.69 18.26 -19.42
N LYS A 129 -5.45 17.64 -18.27
CA LYS A 129 -6.48 16.90 -17.57
C LYS A 129 -7.31 17.76 -16.63
N PRO A 130 -8.64 17.58 -16.59
CA PRO A 130 -9.51 18.31 -15.67
C PRO A 130 -9.31 17.87 -14.21
N ASP A 131 -9.81 18.65 -13.27
CA ASP A 131 -9.60 18.42 -11.83
C ASP A 131 -10.19 17.12 -11.34
N ASP A 132 -11.30 16.69 -11.88
CA ASP A 132 -12.01 15.44 -11.52
C ASP A 132 -11.35 14.16 -12.07
N PHE A 133 -10.38 14.31 -12.95
CA PHE A 133 -9.52 13.20 -13.40
C PHE A 133 -8.59 12.69 -12.30
N PHE A 134 -8.23 13.53 -11.33
CA PHE A 134 -7.24 13.18 -10.32
C PHE A 134 -7.90 12.74 -9.01
N ALA A 135 -7.36 11.69 -8.39
CA ALA A 135 -7.72 11.32 -7.03
C ALA A 135 -7.08 12.28 -6.02
N LYS A 136 -7.89 12.88 -5.16
CA LYS A 136 -7.41 13.81 -4.13
C LYS A 136 -6.78 13.03 -2.96
N PRO A 137 -5.59 13.42 -2.48
CA PRO A 137 -4.95 12.76 -1.33
C PRO A 137 -5.84 12.69 -0.10
N ALA A 138 -6.66 13.71 0.17
CA ALA A 138 -7.57 13.72 1.30
C ALA A 138 -8.67 12.65 1.18
N ASP A 139 -9.23 12.44 -0.02
CA ASP A 139 -10.25 11.44 -0.28
C ASP A 139 -9.66 10.01 -0.16
N ILE A 140 -8.45 9.81 -0.71
CA ILE A 140 -7.69 8.55 -0.53
C ILE A 140 -7.46 8.27 0.96
N ALA A 141 -7.03 9.28 1.73
CA ALA A 141 -6.79 9.14 3.16
C ALA A 141 -8.07 8.80 3.93
N GLY A 142 -9.21 9.37 3.52
CA GLY A 142 -10.53 9.03 4.07
C GLY A 142 -10.88 7.56 3.91
N GLU A 143 -10.67 6.99 2.72
CA GLU A 143 -10.93 5.57 2.47
C GLU A 143 -9.94 4.65 3.18
N VAL A 144 -8.67 5.02 3.28
CA VAL A 144 -7.68 4.29 4.07
C VAL A 144 -8.05 4.31 5.56
N PHE A 145 -8.49 5.45 6.07
CA PHE A 145 -8.97 5.58 7.45
C PHE A 145 -10.22 4.73 7.70
N HIS A 146 -11.22 4.81 6.81
CA HIS A 146 -12.42 3.97 6.87
C HIS A 146 -12.05 2.48 6.90
N THR A 147 -11.18 2.05 5.99
CA THR A 147 -10.72 0.66 5.91
C THR A 147 -10.05 0.21 7.21
N ALA A 148 -9.19 1.04 7.81
CA ALA A 148 -8.52 0.73 9.07
C ALA A 148 -9.47 0.59 10.28
N HIS A 149 -10.68 1.15 10.19
CA HIS A 149 -11.66 1.20 11.28
C HIS A 149 -12.92 0.34 11.01
N GLN A 150 -12.90 -0.53 10.01
CA GLN A 150 -14.01 -1.44 9.72
C GLN A 150 -14.29 -2.38 10.90
N PRO A 151 -15.58 -2.63 11.21
CA PRO A 151 -15.96 -3.52 12.30
C PRO A 151 -15.53 -4.96 12.04
N LEU A 152 -15.31 -5.72 13.11
CA LEU A 152 -14.87 -7.13 13.06
C LEU A 152 -15.71 -8.01 12.12
N SER A 153 -17.01 -7.77 12.06
CA SER A 153 -17.95 -8.57 11.27
C SER A 153 -17.95 -8.25 9.76
N ALA A 154 -17.26 -7.15 9.34
CA ALA A 154 -17.30 -6.67 7.95
C ALA A 154 -15.98 -6.00 7.55
N ARG A 155 -14.90 -6.79 7.54
CA ARG A 155 -13.56 -6.35 7.16
C ARG A 155 -13.24 -6.69 5.71
N SER A 156 -12.81 -5.72 4.93
CA SER A 156 -12.33 -5.91 3.56
C SER A 156 -10.85 -6.27 3.55
N PHE A 157 -10.44 -7.21 2.69
CA PHE A 157 -9.02 -7.40 2.38
C PHE A 157 -8.59 -6.50 1.21
N LEU A 158 -9.35 -6.52 0.10
CA LEU A 158 -9.02 -5.76 -1.10
C LEU A 158 -10.05 -4.64 -1.30
N VAL A 159 -9.54 -3.42 -1.35
CA VAL A 159 -10.32 -2.21 -1.63
C VAL A 159 -9.71 -1.54 -2.84
N GLU A 160 -10.50 -1.25 -3.87
CA GLU A 160 -10.05 -0.50 -5.05
C GLU A 160 -10.75 0.84 -5.09
N ILE A 161 -9.97 1.90 -5.25
CA ILE A 161 -10.47 3.27 -5.31
C ILE A 161 -9.94 3.97 -6.55
N ARG A 162 -10.80 4.78 -7.19
CA ARG A 162 -10.46 5.52 -8.40
C ARG A 162 -11.37 6.72 -8.59
N PRO A 163 -10.91 7.80 -9.25
CA PRO A 163 -11.78 8.90 -9.63
C PRO A 163 -12.74 8.47 -10.75
N HIS A 164 -13.94 9.01 -10.75
CA HIS A 164 -14.97 8.65 -11.72
C HIS A 164 -14.64 9.07 -13.16
N ALA A 165 -13.83 10.11 -13.35
CA ALA A 165 -13.48 10.66 -14.66
C ALA A 165 -12.22 10.02 -15.27
N GLU A 166 -11.47 9.20 -14.55
CA GLU A 166 -10.33 8.47 -15.12
C GLU A 166 -10.86 7.21 -15.85
N PRO A 167 -10.58 7.02 -17.15
CA PRO A 167 -11.04 5.84 -17.88
C PRO A 167 -10.36 4.57 -17.39
N TRP A 168 -11.11 3.47 -17.52
CA TRP A 168 -10.64 2.12 -17.15
C TRP A 168 -9.51 1.63 -18.05
#